data_035ab874af252e8b517c84d8da73c263
#
_entry.id   035ab874af252e8b517c84d8da73c263
#
_cell.length_a   1.000
_cell.length_b   1.000
_cell.length_c   1.000
_cell.angle_alpha   90.00
_cell.angle_beta   90.00
_cell.angle_gamma   90.00
#
_symmetry.space_group_name_H-M   'P 1'
#
loop_
_entity.id
_entity.type
_entity.pdbx_description
1 polymer ?
#
loop_
_entity_poly.entity_id
_entity_poly.type
_entity_poly.pdbx_seq_one_letter_code
_entity_poly.pdbx_strand_id
1 'polypeptide(L)'
;PIPNFAYTEAATGSLGQGLSVGAGLAWLAKKENLPYKTYVLTGDGELAEGQVWEAANFASHEKLDNLIAILDINRLAQSQETMFGHHMEKYVNRFKGFGFEVISINGHDLDEIDKAFDTATKNPNGKPFAIIAETFKGKGISFLENKENWHGKPLKKDELQKALQELGDVSDSLSFKLKKPAQTKVPGNPFKEIAIDISFDKSKEYATREVFGDALVKIGEKNEELYALDADVMNSTFTETFKKAFPNRFGECYIAEQNMVSVAAGLSRLGKIPFVATFAAFFTRAADQIRMARVSEANIKFVGSHVGVSIGEDGPSQMGLEDIALFGAMPDPLILQPSEAVSTAKLVPLMAAHKGFSYMRTLRSKTPVLYDATEKFQIGGSKILRQSANDQVTVAATGITVFEAIKAADELKKEGINIRVVDCYSICPIDKDTLTKCLRDTKNKILITVEDHYEHGGMGDFAASAVAGEEAHVIKMAVTKISQSGTKDELLDDAGINAAHIVARVKETVGELVEHVN
;
A
#
# COMPACT_ATOMS: atom_id res chain seq x y z
N PRO A 1 -15.87 9.15 -8.52
CA PRO A 1 -15.47 8.45 -7.32
C PRO A 1 -16.32 7.21 -7.12
N ILE A 2 -15.69 6.13 -6.78
CA ILE A 2 -16.29 4.80 -6.69
C ILE A 2 -17.45 4.69 -5.71
N PRO A 3 -17.46 5.32 -4.54
CA PRO A 3 -18.58 5.17 -3.61
C PRO A 3 -19.92 5.64 -4.20
N ASN A 4 -19.87 6.51 -5.22
CA ASN A 4 -21.05 7.17 -5.78
C ASN A 4 -21.48 6.63 -7.14
N PHE A 5 -20.73 5.66 -7.71
CA PHE A 5 -21.05 5.10 -9.03
C PHE A 5 -20.88 3.58 -9.04
N ALA A 6 -22.01 2.89 -8.99
CA ALA A 6 -22.09 1.43 -8.81
C ALA A 6 -21.51 0.60 -9.97
N TYR A 7 -21.18 1.22 -11.10
CA TYR A 7 -20.68 0.54 -12.30
C TYR A 7 -19.18 0.76 -12.53
N THR A 8 -18.46 1.29 -11.55
CA THR A 8 -17.01 1.50 -11.61
C THR A 8 -16.30 0.70 -10.53
N GLU A 9 -15.34 -0.13 -10.91
CA GLU A 9 -14.60 -0.98 -9.98
C GLU A 9 -13.40 -0.26 -9.34
N ALA A 10 -12.74 0.64 -10.07
CA ALA A 10 -11.58 1.39 -9.58
C ALA A 10 -11.52 2.81 -10.15
N ALA A 11 -10.92 3.74 -9.41
CA ALA A 11 -10.55 5.05 -9.93
C ALA A 11 -9.29 4.90 -10.80
N THR A 12 -9.41 5.18 -12.10
CA THR A 12 -8.35 4.98 -13.10
C THR A 12 -7.94 6.29 -13.80
N GLY A 13 -8.25 7.43 -13.21
CA GLY A 13 -7.85 8.73 -13.76
C GLY A 13 -6.34 8.96 -13.76
N SER A 14 -5.58 8.31 -12.89
CA SER A 14 -4.15 8.13 -13.05
C SER A 14 -3.95 6.91 -13.95
N LEU A 15 -3.50 7.16 -15.18
CA LEU A 15 -3.47 6.18 -16.27
C LEU A 15 -2.46 5.04 -15.99
N GLY A 16 -2.65 3.90 -16.68
CA GLY A 16 -1.78 2.73 -16.62
C GLY A 16 -2.19 1.67 -15.59
N GLN A 17 -3.12 1.96 -14.68
CA GLN A 17 -3.48 1.08 -13.56
C GLN A 17 -4.64 0.12 -13.89
N GLY A 18 -5.49 0.50 -14.85
CA GLY A 18 -6.72 -0.24 -15.16
C GLY A 18 -6.50 -1.70 -15.52
N LEU A 19 -5.46 -2.00 -16.31
CA LEU A 19 -5.16 -3.37 -16.72
C LEU A 19 -4.73 -4.26 -15.54
N SER A 20 -3.95 -3.71 -14.58
CA SER A 20 -3.56 -4.42 -13.35
C SER A 20 -4.75 -4.68 -12.43
N VAL A 21 -5.64 -3.70 -12.24
CA VAL A 21 -6.89 -3.90 -11.47
C VAL A 21 -7.74 -4.99 -12.12
N GLY A 22 -7.90 -4.92 -13.44
CA GLY A 22 -8.62 -5.95 -14.22
C GLY A 22 -7.96 -7.33 -14.12
N ALA A 23 -6.63 -7.39 -14.14
CA ALA A 23 -5.90 -8.64 -13.93
C ALA A 23 -6.16 -9.23 -12.54
N GLY A 24 -6.25 -8.39 -11.49
CA GLY A 24 -6.63 -8.83 -10.15
C GLY A 24 -8.05 -9.43 -10.09
N LEU A 25 -9.02 -8.78 -10.72
CA LEU A 25 -10.39 -9.29 -10.85
C LEU A 25 -10.42 -10.63 -11.60
N ALA A 26 -9.74 -10.72 -12.74
CA ALA A 26 -9.69 -11.93 -13.56
C ALA A 26 -8.95 -13.08 -12.84
N TRP A 27 -7.85 -12.77 -12.15
CA TRP A 27 -7.08 -13.73 -11.38
C TRP A 27 -7.91 -14.37 -10.26
N LEU A 28 -8.64 -13.56 -9.49
CA LEU A 28 -9.52 -14.07 -8.45
C LEU A 28 -10.62 -14.94 -9.03
N ALA A 29 -11.25 -14.51 -10.13
CA ALA A 29 -12.27 -15.33 -10.79
C ALA A 29 -11.75 -16.72 -11.16
N LYS A 30 -10.52 -16.79 -11.64
CA LYS A 30 -9.87 -18.05 -12.00
C LYS A 30 -9.54 -18.91 -10.78
N LYS A 31 -9.01 -18.32 -9.71
CA LYS A 31 -8.69 -19.02 -8.45
C LYS A 31 -9.93 -19.58 -7.75
N GLU A 32 -11.06 -18.89 -7.84
CA GLU A 32 -12.33 -19.29 -7.21
C GLU A 32 -13.33 -19.96 -8.19
N ASN A 33 -12.92 -20.23 -9.43
CA ASN A 33 -13.75 -20.82 -10.48
C ASN A 33 -15.06 -20.03 -10.73
N LEU A 34 -14.98 -18.69 -10.73
CA LEU A 34 -16.12 -17.82 -11.01
C LEU A 34 -16.28 -17.64 -12.53
N PRO A 35 -17.53 -17.63 -13.06
CA PRO A 35 -17.76 -17.73 -14.50
C PRO A 35 -17.71 -16.41 -15.25
N TYR A 36 -17.26 -15.30 -14.64
CA TYR A 36 -17.24 -14.01 -15.32
C TYR A 36 -15.93 -13.74 -16.07
N LYS A 37 -16.02 -12.85 -17.04
CA LYS A 37 -14.87 -12.28 -17.75
C LYS A 37 -14.69 -10.81 -17.37
N THR A 38 -13.45 -10.36 -17.42
CA THR A 38 -13.06 -8.99 -17.11
C THR A 38 -12.66 -8.28 -18.39
N TYR A 39 -13.28 -7.14 -18.65
CA TYR A 39 -13.00 -6.28 -19.81
C TYR A 39 -12.34 -5.00 -19.31
N VAL A 40 -11.21 -4.64 -19.92
CA VAL A 40 -10.47 -3.42 -19.58
C VAL A 40 -10.27 -2.58 -20.84
N LEU A 41 -10.84 -1.38 -20.85
CA LEU A 41 -10.61 -0.40 -21.93
C LEU A 41 -9.39 0.44 -21.58
N THR A 42 -8.40 0.47 -22.47
CA THR A 42 -7.12 1.16 -22.32
C THR A 42 -6.86 2.08 -23.51
N GLY A 43 -6.46 3.31 -23.27
CA GLY A 43 -6.10 4.26 -24.33
C GLY A 43 -4.69 4.01 -24.87
N ASP A 44 -4.44 4.42 -26.12
CA ASP A 44 -3.13 4.27 -26.78
C ASP A 44 -2.04 5.13 -26.12
N GLY A 45 -2.36 6.32 -25.65
CA GLY A 45 -1.44 7.16 -24.86
C GLY A 45 -1.09 6.53 -23.51
N GLU A 46 -2.03 5.82 -22.92
CA GLU A 46 -1.86 5.08 -21.66
C GLU A 46 -0.82 3.94 -21.78
N LEU A 47 -0.64 3.39 -22.97
CA LEU A 47 0.34 2.32 -23.23
C LEU A 47 1.81 2.78 -23.12
N ALA A 48 2.06 4.07 -22.86
CA ALA A 48 3.38 4.57 -22.49
C ALA A 48 3.73 4.22 -21.03
N GLU A 49 2.72 3.95 -20.18
CA GLU A 49 2.91 3.57 -18.78
C GLU A 49 3.52 2.17 -18.65
N GLY A 50 4.59 2.07 -17.83
CA GLY A 50 5.30 0.80 -17.62
C GLY A 50 4.43 -0.25 -16.95
N GLN A 51 3.53 0.15 -16.07
CA GLN A 51 2.65 -0.76 -15.34
C GLN A 51 1.71 -1.55 -16.25
N VAL A 52 1.30 -1.02 -17.41
CA VAL A 52 0.50 -1.78 -18.40
C VAL A 52 1.24 -3.06 -18.82
N TRP A 53 2.55 -2.97 -18.98
CA TRP A 53 3.39 -4.10 -19.38
C TRP A 53 3.70 -5.05 -18.23
N GLU A 54 3.80 -4.56 -17.00
CA GLU A 54 3.81 -5.40 -15.79
C GLU A 54 2.53 -6.23 -15.70
N ALA A 55 1.37 -5.60 -15.91
CA ALA A 55 0.07 -6.28 -15.93
C ALA A 55 -0.04 -7.32 -17.06
N ALA A 56 0.49 -6.99 -18.23
CA ALA A 56 0.50 -7.92 -19.37
C ALA A 56 1.36 -9.16 -19.08
N ASN A 57 2.53 -8.99 -18.46
CA ASN A 57 3.36 -10.11 -18.01
C ASN A 57 2.62 -10.99 -17.00
N PHE A 58 2.03 -10.38 -15.97
CA PHE A 58 1.27 -11.09 -14.94
C PHE A 58 0.09 -11.85 -15.53
N ALA A 59 -0.70 -11.21 -16.39
CA ALA A 59 -1.85 -11.82 -17.03
C ALA A 59 -1.48 -13.04 -17.88
N SER A 60 -0.39 -12.94 -18.63
CA SER A 60 0.14 -14.05 -19.44
C SER A 60 0.68 -15.19 -18.57
N HIS A 61 1.46 -14.88 -17.54
CA HIS A 61 2.01 -15.85 -16.60
C HIS A 61 0.91 -16.66 -15.90
N GLU A 62 -0.11 -15.95 -15.36
CA GLU A 62 -1.25 -16.56 -14.67
C GLU A 62 -2.29 -17.14 -15.65
N LYS A 63 -2.04 -17.05 -16.96
CA LYS A 63 -2.91 -17.56 -18.02
C LYS A 63 -4.35 -17.07 -17.90
N LEU A 64 -4.54 -15.76 -17.74
CA LEU A 64 -5.86 -15.14 -17.51
C LEU A 64 -6.69 -15.08 -18.79
N ASP A 65 -7.17 -16.23 -19.25
CA ASP A 65 -8.04 -16.39 -20.44
C ASP A 65 -9.43 -15.76 -20.27
N ASN A 66 -9.72 -15.26 -19.10
CA ASN A 66 -10.89 -14.48 -18.75
C ASN A 66 -10.65 -12.97 -18.69
N LEU A 67 -9.44 -12.49 -19.03
CA LEU A 67 -9.10 -11.08 -19.18
C LEU A 67 -9.09 -10.67 -20.65
N ILE A 68 -9.84 -9.63 -21.00
CA ILE A 68 -9.93 -9.06 -22.33
C ILE A 68 -9.55 -7.59 -22.25
N ALA A 69 -8.38 -7.24 -22.80
CA ALA A 69 -7.92 -5.87 -22.96
C ALA A 69 -8.46 -5.30 -24.28
N ILE A 70 -9.09 -4.14 -24.22
CA ILE A 70 -9.59 -3.41 -25.40
C ILE A 70 -8.76 -2.14 -25.52
N LEU A 71 -8.08 -1.96 -26.64
CA LEU A 71 -7.19 -0.83 -26.86
C LEU A 71 -7.82 0.13 -27.86
N ASP A 72 -8.15 1.33 -27.38
CA ASP A 72 -8.65 2.43 -28.22
C ASP A 72 -7.46 3.16 -28.85
N ILE A 73 -7.12 2.79 -30.06
CA ILE A 73 -6.00 3.37 -30.83
C ILE A 73 -6.53 4.52 -31.68
N ASN A 74 -6.66 5.70 -31.07
CA ASN A 74 -7.14 6.91 -31.73
C ASN A 74 -6.02 7.88 -32.15
N ARG A 75 -4.76 7.53 -31.92
CA ARG A 75 -3.50 8.25 -32.17
C ARG A 75 -3.31 9.57 -31.41
N LEU A 76 -4.29 10.08 -30.68
CA LEU A 76 -4.25 11.41 -30.06
C LEU A 76 -4.07 11.32 -28.54
N ALA A 77 -2.90 11.69 -28.05
CA ALA A 77 -2.64 11.92 -26.64
C ALA A 77 -3.23 13.28 -26.20
N GLN A 78 -2.88 13.74 -25.01
CA GLN A 78 -3.40 14.99 -24.45
C GLN A 78 -2.91 16.22 -25.22
N SER A 79 -1.64 16.26 -25.62
CA SER A 79 -0.97 17.44 -26.19
C SER A 79 -0.45 17.25 -27.60
N GLN A 80 -0.33 16.02 -28.07
CA GLN A 80 0.21 15.67 -29.38
C GLN A 80 -0.19 14.26 -29.79
N GLU A 81 0.33 13.77 -30.91
CA GLU A 81 0.16 12.39 -31.31
C GLU A 81 0.81 11.41 -30.34
N THR A 82 0.20 10.24 -30.16
CA THR A 82 0.76 9.17 -29.34
C THR A 82 2.02 8.57 -29.97
N MET A 83 2.85 7.90 -29.17
CA MET A 83 4.18 7.40 -29.56
C MET A 83 4.18 6.58 -30.88
N PHE A 84 3.11 5.88 -31.16
CA PHE A 84 2.99 5.02 -32.34
C PHE A 84 1.83 5.38 -33.28
N GLY A 85 1.03 6.40 -32.97
CA GLY A 85 -0.11 6.81 -33.79
C GLY A 85 -0.98 5.63 -34.20
N HIS A 86 -1.39 5.57 -35.48
CA HIS A 86 -2.14 4.45 -36.06
C HIS A 86 -1.26 3.33 -36.66
N HIS A 87 -0.01 3.17 -36.17
CA HIS A 87 0.82 2.02 -36.58
C HIS A 87 0.36 0.73 -35.86
N MET A 88 -0.79 0.22 -36.27
CA MET A 88 -1.51 -0.90 -35.63
C MET A 88 -0.63 -2.12 -35.38
N GLU A 89 0.28 -2.45 -36.33
CA GLU A 89 1.21 -3.58 -36.20
C GLU A 89 2.11 -3.50 -34.95
N LYS A 90 2.49 -2.28 -34.54
CA LYS A 90 3.34 -2.10 -33.34
C LYS A 90 2.62 -2.52 -32.07
N TYR A 91 1.32 -2.22 -31.96
CA TYR A 91 0.50 -2.63 -30.82
C TYR A 91 0.23 -4.13 -30.85
N VAL A 92 -0.15 -4.67 -32.02
CA VAL A 92 -0.37 -6.11 -32.23
C VAL A 92 0.87 -6.92 -31.82
N ASN A 93 2.05 -6.54 -32.34
CA ASN A 93 3.29 -7.27 -32.08
C ASN A 93 3.70 -7.20 -30.61
N ARG A 94 3.48 -6.08 -29.92
CA ARG A 94 3.75 -5.94 -28.48
C ARG A 94 2.88 -6.90 -27.67
N PHE A 95 1.56 -6.85 -27.80
CA PHE A 95 0.67 -7.74 -27.03
C PHE A 95 0.89 -9.23 -27.36
N LYS A 96 1.18 -9.57 -28.63
CA LYS A 96 1.60 -10.93 -28.99
C LYS A 96 2.90 -11.33 -28.31
N GLY A 97 3.88 -10.41 -28.23
CA GLY A 97 5.16 -10.63 -27.55
C GLY A 97 4.99 -10.87 -26.05
N PHE A 98 3.97 -10.26 -25.43
CA PHE A 98 3.58 -10.51 -24.04
C PHE A 98 2.68 -11.76 -23.87
N GLY A 99 2.40 -12.52 -24.92
CA GLY A 99 1.69 -13.81 -24.83
C GLY A 99 0.17 -13.72 -24.93
N PHE A 100 -0.39 -12.57 -25.36
CA PHE A 100 -1.82 -12.43 -25.60
C PHE A 100 -2.24 -13.06 -26.94
N GLU A 101 -3.46 -13.55 -27.03
CA GLU A 101 -4.16 -13.67 -28.30
C GLU A 101 -4.62 -12.27 -28.74
N VAL A 102 -4.47 -11.94 -30.01
CA VAL A 102 -4.66 -10.57 -30.48
C VAL A 102 -5.48 -10.53 -31.75
N ILE A 103 -6.50 -9.67 -31.81
CA ILE A 103 -7.22 -9.30 -33.02
C ILE A 103 -7.13 -7.78 -33.21
N SER A 104 -6.95 -7.34 -34.48
CA SER A 104 -7.02 -5.92 -34.84
C SER A 104 -8.29 -5.68 -35.63
N ILE A 105 -9.01 -4.60 -35.33
CA ILE A 105 -10.31 -4.27 -35.92
C ILE A 105 -10.41 -2.79 -36.26
N ASN A 106 -11.33 -2.45 -37.18
CA ASN A 106 -11.88 -1.11 -37.30
C ASN A 106 -12.83 -0.86 -36.09
N GLY A 107 -12.43 0.01 -35.16
CA GLY A 107 -13.20 0.32 -33.95
C GLY A 107 -14.48 1.13 -34.18
N HIS A 108 -14.80 1.46 -35.45
CA HIS A 108 -16.06 2.09 -35.84
C HIS A 108 -16.98 1.16 -36.65
N ASP A 109 -16.57 -0.08 -36.88
CA ASP A 109 -17.39 -1.11 -37.53
C ASP A 109 -18.03 -2.01 -36.49
N LEU A 110 -19.36 -1.92 -36.33
CA LEU A 110 -20.10 -2.67 -35.31
C LEU A 110 -20.05 -4.18 -35.54
N ASP A 111 -19.99 -4.64 -36.78
CA ASP A 111 -19.92 -6.07 -37.12
C ASP A 111 -18.55 -6.64 -36.75
N GLU A 112 -17.46 -5.87 -37.00
CA GLU A 112 -16.12 -6.25 -36.56
C GLU A 112 -16.00 -6.27 -35.04
N ILE A 113 -16.58 -5.28 -34.36
CA ILE A 113 -16.62 -5.21 -32.89
C ILE A 113 -17.33 -6.43 -32.30
N ASP A 114 -18.55 -6.75 -32.77
CA ASP A 114 -19.34 -7.88 -32.28
C ASP A 114 -18.57 -9.21 -32.47
N LYS A 115 -18.03 -9.41 -33.67
CA LYS A 115 -17.21 -10.58 -33.98
C LYS A 115 -15.94 -10.69 -33.14
N ALA A 116 -15.31 -9.56 -32.82
CA ALA A 116 -14.13 -9.55 -31.93
C ALA A 116 -14.48 -9.95 -30.50
N PHE A 117 -15.59 -9.44 -29.95
CA PHE A 117 -16.07 -9.85 -28.64
C PHE A 117 -16.49 -11.31 -28.61
N ASP A 118 -17.15 -11.81 -29.66
CA ASP A 118 -17.49 -13.23 -29.80
C ASP A 118 -16.23 -14.11 -29.81
N THR A 119 -15.19 -13.70 -30.51
CA THR A 119 -13.92 -14.42 -30.59
C THR A 119 -13.22 -14.41 -29.22
N ALA A 120 -13.12 -13.25 -28.59
CA ALA A 120 -12.47 -13.10 -27.29
C ALA A 120 -13.19 -13.86 -26.17
N THR A 121 -14.54 -13.91 -26.20
CA THR A 121 -15.32 -14.64 -25.18
C THR A 121 -15.23 -16.15 -25.34
N LYS A 122 -15.07 -16.64 -26.55
CA LYS A 122 -14.95 -18.08 -26.86
C LYS A 122 -13.50 -18.58 -26.83
N ASN A 123 -12.53 -17.71 -26.53
CA ASN A 123 -11.09 -18.00 -26.57
C ASN A 123 -10.74 -19.28 -25.77
N PRO A 124 -10.36 -20.38 -26.45
CA PRO A 124 -10.09 -21.65 -25.78
C PRO A 124 -8.61 -21.84 -25.40
N ASN A 125 -7.74 -20.86 -25.70
CA ASN A 125 -6.29 -21.06 -25.75
C ASN A 125 -5.60 -20.87 -24.40
N GLY A 126 -6.35 -20.54 -23.34
CA GLY A 126 -5.76 -20.34 -22.00
C GLY A 126 -4.85 -19.10 -21.90
N LYS A 127 -4.99 -18.13 -22.83
CA LYS A 127 -4.21 -16.90 -22.90
C LYS A 127 -5.12 -15.69 -22.68
N PRO A 128 -4.62 -14.57 -22.10
CA PRO A 128 -5.36 -13.32 -22.12
C PRO A 128 -5.56 -12.84 -23.57
N PHE A 129 -6.60 -12.04 -23.79
CA PHE A 129 -6.99 -11.57 -25.13
C PHE A 129 -6.85 -10.05 -25.24
N ALA A 130 -6.40 -9.55 -26.41
CA ALA A 130 -6.34 -8.12 -26.72
C ALA A 130 -7.08 -7.81 -28.03
N ILE A 131 -8.02 -6.86 -27.97
CA ILE A 131 -8.71 -6.28 -29.12
C ILE A 131 -8.06 -4.93 -29.39
N ILE A 132 -7.35 -4.80 -30.52
CA ILE A 132 -6.68 -3.57 -30.93
C ILE A 132 -7.62 -2.85 -31.89
N ALA A 133 -8.33 -1.83 -31.44
CA ALA A 133 -9.35 -1.11 -32.18
C ALA A 133 -8.79 0.21 -32.76
N GLU A 134 -8.71 0.30 -34.09
CA GLU A 134 -8.40 1.57 -34.75
C GLU A 134 -9.62 2.48 -34.71
N THR A 135 -9.45 3.66 -34.09
CA THR A 135 -10.52 4.64 -33.93
C THR A 135 -10.06 6.04 -34.31
N PHE A 136 -11.02 6.95 -34.49
CA PHE A 136 -10.76 8.36 -34.70
C PHE A 136 -11.50 9.18 -33.65
N LYS A 137 -10.77 9.90 -32.81
CA LYS A 137 -11.36 10.79 -31.78
C LYS A 137 -12.28 11.81 -32.48
N GLY A 138 -13.52 11.94 -32.00
CA GLY A 138 -14.51 12.86 -32.53
C GLY A 138 -15.14 12.41 -33.86
N LYS A 139 -15.12 11.10 -34.17
CA LYS A 139 -15.72 10.50 -35.39
C LYS A 139 -17.14 10.98 -35.60
N GLY A 140 -17.44 11.39 -36.87
CA GLY A 140 -18.76 11.88 -37.30
C GLY A 140 -18.95 13.40 -37.11
N ILE A 141 -17.97 14.12 -36.53
CA ILE A 141 -18.03 15.58 -36.38
C ILE A 141 -16.84 16.20 -37.12
N SER A 142 -17.10 16.85 -38.23
CA SER A 142 -16.07 17.29 -39.19
C SER A 142 -14.99 18.20 -38.60
N PHE A 143 -15.33 19.03 -37.64
CA PHE A 143 -14.40 19.95 -36.99
C PHE A 143 -13.65 19.34 -35.79
N LEU A 144 -14.05 18.14 -35.33
CA LEU A 144 -13.40 17.40 -34.22
C LEU A 144 -12.61 16.19 -34.71
N GLU A 145 -13.12 15.49 -35.71
CA GLU A 145 -12.60 14.18 -36.13
C GLU A 145 -11.11 14.24 -36.40
N ASN A 146 -10.38 13.40 -35.67
CA ASN A 146 -8.94 13.21 -35.81
C ASN A 146 -8.08 14.49 -35.61
N LYS A 147 -8.57 15.46 -34.83
CA LYS A 147 -7.86 16.73 -34.57
C LYS A 147 -7.35 16.80 -33.12
N GLU A 148 -6.17 17.37 -33.00
CA GLU A 148 -5.53 17.66 -31.71
C GLU A 148 -6.27 18.76 -30.91
N ASN A 149 -5.89 18.94 -29.63
CA ASN A 149 -6.39 19.98 -28.74
C ASN A 149 -7.86 19.86 -28.33
N TRP A 150 -8.46 18.68 -28.43
CA TRP A 150 -9.82 18.39 -27.96
C TRP A 150 -9.88 17.45 -26.76
N HIS A 151 -8.72 17.10 -26.20
CA HIS A 151 -8.68 16.25 -25.01
C HIS A 151 -9.20 17.02 -23.79
N GLY A 152 -10.27 16.52 -23.15
CA GLY A 152 -10.88 17.14 -21.97
C GLY A 152 -11.51 18.51 -22.19
N LYS A 153 -11.72 18.93 -23.44
CA LYS A 153 -12.27 20.23 -23.80
C LYS A 153 -13.74 20.09 -24.21
N PRO A 154 -14.70 20.69 -23.46
CA PRO A 154 -16.10 20.66 -23.81
C PRO A 154 -16.37 21.60 -25.00
N LEU A 155 -17.40 21.27 -25.77
CA LEU A 155 -17.90 22.11 -26.87
C LEU A 155 -18.56 23.37 -26.29
N LYS A 156 -18.39 24.51 -27.01
CA LYS A 156 -19.20 25.72 -26.79
C LYS A 156 -20.61 25.53 -27.36
N LYS A 157 -21.56 26.42 -27.00
CA LYS A 157 -22.95 26.30 -27.41
C LYS A 157 -23.15 26.22 -28.93
N ASP A 158 -22.45 27.06 -29.70
CA ASP A 158 -22.48 27.11 -31.16
C ASP A 158 -21.82 25.88 -31.80
N GLU A 159 -20.70 25.42 -31.23
CA GLU A 159 -20.01 24.19 -31.61
C GLU A 159 -20.89 22.96 -31.38
N LEU A 160 -21.59 22.90 -30.21
CA LEU A 160 -22.51 21.83 -29.87
C LEU A 160 -23.67 21.74 -30.87
N GLN A 161 -24.27 22.89 -31.26
CA GLN A 161 -25.35 22.90 -32.26
C GLN A 161 -24.89 22.35 -33.59
N LYS A 162 -23.70 22.73 -34.07
CA LYS A 162 -23.13 22.18 -35.30
C LYS A 162 -22.86 20.67 -35.22
N ALA A 163 -22.28 20.23 -34.09
CA ALA A 163 -22.02 18.83 -33.86
C ALA A 163 -23.30 17.98 -33.90
N LEU A 164 -24.37 18.45 -33.25
CA LEU A 164 -25.67 17.78 -33.24
C LEU A 164 -26.32 17.74 -34.66
N GLN A 165 -26.15 18.80 -35.44
CA GLN A 165 -26.61 18.81 -36.83
C GLN A 165 -25.86 17.78 -37.71
N GLU A 166 -24.54 17.62 -37.53
CA GLU A 166 -23.74 16.65 -38.28
C GLU A 166 -24.06 15.20 -37.88
N LEU A 167 -24.34 14.95 -36.56
CA LEU A 167 -24.73 13.63 -36.06
C LEU A 167 -26.16 13.22 -36.46
N GLY A 168 -27.01 14.17 -36.83
CA GLY A 168 -28.41 13.92 -37.21
C GLY A 168 -29.29 13.56 -36.01
N ASP A 169 -30.51 13.14 -36.30
CA ASP A 169 -31.48 12.76 -35.26
C ASP A 169 -31.07 11.45 -34.56
N VAL A 170 -30.87 11.54 -33.27
CA VAL A 170 -30.60 10.37 -32.39
C VAL A 170 -31.94 9.88 -31.83
N SER A 171 -32.23 8.59 -31.98
CA SER A 171 -33.45 8.01 -31.42
C SER A 171 -33.35 7.86 -29.92
N ASP A 172 -34.16 8.60 -29.16
CA ASP A 172 -34.30 8.47 -27.70
C ASP A 172 -35.10 7.23 -27.29
N SER A 173 -35.61 6.46 -28.26
CA SER A 173 -36.47 5.29 -27.98
C SER A 173 -35.72 4.00 -27.72
N LEU A 174 -34.39 3.99 -27.90
CA LEU A 174 -33.57 2.79 -27.62
C LEU A 174 -33.37 2.63 -26.11
N SER A 175 -34.05 1.67 -25.53
CA SER A 175 -33.83 1.30 -24.13
C SER A 175 -33.46 -0.18 -24.03
N PHE A 176 -32.55 -0.49 -23.14
CA PHE A 176 -32.23 -1.88 -22.80
C PHE A 176 -32.16 -2.06 -21.28
N LYS A 177 -32.51 -3.25 -20.81
CA LYS A 177 -32.35 -3.63 -19.40
C LYS A 177 -31.07 -4.42 -19.25
N LEU A 178 -30.13 -3.89 -18.46
CA LEU A 178 -28.96 -4.65 -18.07
C LEU A 178 -29.41 -5.91 -17.31
N LYS A 179 -28.99 -7.06 -17.78
CA LYS A 179 -29.14 -8.31 -17.03
C LYS A 179 -28.20 -8.24 -15.84
N LYS A 180 -28.75 -8.20 -14.61
CA LYS A 180 -27.94 -8.36 -13.42
C LYS A 180 -27.26 -9.73 -13.45
N PRO A 181 -25.97 -9.83 -13.12
CA PRO A 181 -25.32 -11.12 -12.96
C PRO A 181 -26.02 -11.91 -11.86
N ALA A 182 -25.96 -13.25 -11.93
CA ALA A 182 -26.46 -14.10 -10.86
C ALA A 182 -25.76 -13.69 -9.56
N GLN A 183 -26.54 -13.54 -8.48
CA GLN A 183 -25.97 -13.23 -7.17
C GLN A 183 -25.00 -14.36 -6.77
N THR A 184 -23.73 -14.06 -6.74
CA THR A 184 -22.75 -14.91 -6.09
C THR A 184 -22.91 -14.80 -4.57
N LYS A 185 -22.50 -15.84 -3.85
CA LYS A 185 -22.56 -15.90 -2.38
C LYS A 185 -21.89 -14.62 -1.82
N VAL A 186 -22.67 -13.82 -1.08
CA VAL A 186 -22.09 -12.68 -0.35
C VAL A 186 -21.23 -13.26 0.76
N PRO A 187 -19.93 -12.95 0.81
CA PRO A 187 -19.07 -13.38 1.92
C PRO A 187 -19.69 -12.94 3.24
N GLY A 188 -19.50 -13.72 4.31
CA GLY A 188 -19.78 -13.30 5.68
C GLY A 188 -19.01 -12.02 6.03
N ASN A 189 -19.05 -11.56 7.28
CA ASN A 189 -18.23 -10.42 7.70
C ASN A 189 -16.74 -10.84 7.77
N PRO A 190 -15.91 -10.52 6.77
CA PRO A 190 -14.49 -10.91 6.75
C PRO A 190 -13.65 -10.09 7.73
N PHE A 191 -14.20 -8.99 8.28
CA PHE A 191 -13.50 -8.02 9.16
C PHE A 191 -13.71 -8.32 10.64
N LYS A 192 -14.05 -9.55 11.00
CA LYS A 192 -14.10 -9.96 12.40
C LYS A 192 -12.69 -10.19 12.92
N GLU A 193 -12.39 -9.63 14.08
CA GLU A 193 -11.13 -9.91 14.78
C GLU A 193 -11.00 -11.43 15.05
N ILE A 194 -9.84 -11.96 14.71
CA ILE A 194 -9.53 -13.39 14.86
C ILE A 194 -8.45 -13.51 15.92
N ALA A 195 -8.81 -14.05 17.08
CA ALA A 195 -7.81 -14.41 18.08
C ALA A 195 -6.92 -15.54 17.54
N ILE A 196 -5.61 -15.29 17.57
CA ILE A 196 -4.59 -16.30 17.25
C ILE A 196 -3.80 -16.63 18.51
N ASP A 197 -3.39 -17.87 18.61
CA ASP A 197 -2.55 -18.36 19.69
C ASP A 197 -1.14 -18.62 19.13
N ILE A 198 -0.21 -17.77 19.55
CA ILE A 198 1.23 -17.91 19.26
C ILE A 198 1.96 -17.62 20.56
N SER A 199 2.79 -18.56 20.98
CA SER A 199 3.63 -18.44 22.18
C SER A 199 5.08 -18.21 21.79
N PHE A 200 5.77 -17.40 22.57
CA PHE A 200 7.17 -17.06 22.35
C PHE A 200 8.01 -17.44 23.58
N ASP A 201 9.17 -18.01 23.34
CA ASP A 201 10.17 -18.30 24.35
C ASP A 201 10.91 -16.99 24.71
N LYS A 202 10.74 -16.50 25.95
CA LYS A 202 11.35 -15.25 26.41
C LYS A 202 12.89 -15.27 26.44
N SER A 203 13.51 -16.44 26.32
CA SER A 203 14.97 -16.58 26.23
C SER A 203 15.52 -16.38 24.82
N LYS A 204 14.63 -16.24 23.81
CA LYS A 204 14.99 -16.09 22.40
C LYS A 204 14.60 -14.72 21.85
N GLU A 205 15.22 -14.38 20.74
CA GLU A 205 14.90 -13.19 19.97
C GLU A 205 14.18 -13.57 18.68
N TYR A 206 13.26 -12.71 18.23
CA TYR A 206 12.44 -12.91 17.03
C TYR A 206 12.44 -11.65 16.17
N ALA A 207 12.50 -11.81 14.86
CA ALA A 207 12.27 -10.70 13.96
C ALA A 207 10.76 -10.52 13.73
N THR A 208 10.28 -9.28 13.76
CA THR A 208 8.83 -9.03 13.61
C THR A 208 8.31 -9.47 12.24
N ARG A 209 9.15 -9.48 11.19
CA ARG A 209 8.80 -10.02 9.86
C ARG A 209 8.56 -11.55 9.87
N GLU A 210 9.31 -12.31 10.69
CA GLU A 210 9.12 -13.76 10.87
C GLU A 210 7.77 -14.01 11.53
N VAL A 211 7.50 -13.29 12.62
CA VAL A 211 6.24 -13.40 13.36
C VAL A 211 5.04 -12.96 12.53
N PHE A 212 5.20 -11.95 11.67
CA PHE A 212 4.17 -11.55 10.70
C PHE A 212 3.78 -12.72 9.81
N GLY A 213 4.75 -13.44 9.22
CA GLY A 213 4.48 -14.60 8.37
C GLY A 213 3.68 -15.69 9.09
N ASP A 214 4.07 -16.02 10.33
CA ASP A 214 3.38 -17.00 11.16
C ASP A 214 1.96 -16.55 11.53
N ALA A 215 1.80 -15.29 11.93
CA ALA A 215 0.50 -14.70 12.24
C ALA A 215 -0.42 -14.69 11.01
N LEU A 216 0.11 -14.39 9.83
CA LEU A 216 -0.64 -14.39 8.57
C LEU A 216 -1.20 -15.78 8.25
N VAL A 217 -0.43 -16.85 8.48
CA VAL A 217 -0.92 -18.23 8.34
C VAL A 217 -2.04 -18.48 9.33
N LYS A 218 -1.88 -18.12 10.59
CA LYS A 218 -2.87 -18.36 11.65
C LYS A 218 -4.21 -17.67 11.41
N ILE A 219 -4.19 -16.45 10.89
CA ILE A 219 -5.45 -15.78 10.51
C ILE A 219 -6.00 -16.36 9.21
N GLY A 220 -5.16 -16.77 8.27
CA GLY A 220 -5.55 -17.42 7.01
C GLY A 220 -6.23 -18.77 7.20
N GLU A 221 -5.89 -19.53 8.26
CA GLU A 221 -6.58 -20.77 8.66
C GLU A 221 -8.05 -20.52 9.03
N LYS A 222 -8.38 -19.33 9.52
CA LYS A 222 -9.69 -18.95 10.06
C LYS A 222 -10.47 -17.99 9.17
N ASN A 223 -9.83 -17.42 8.14
CA ASN A 223 -10.43 -16.46 7.21
C ASN A 223 -10.03 -16.77 5.76
N GLU A 224 -10.99 -17.31 5.00
CA GLU A 224 -10.79 -17.69 3.60
C GLU A 224 -10.73 -16.48 2.66
N GLU A 225 -11.18 -15.30 3.10
CA GLU A 225 -11.15 -14.06 2.31
C GLU A 225 -9.76 -13.38 2.32
N LEU A 226 -8.81 -13.93 3.09
CA LEU A 226 -7.47 -13.40 3.19
C LEU A 226 -6.59 -13.94 2.05
N TYR A 227 -5.96 -13.04 1.33
CA TYR A 227 -5.00 -13.28 0.25
C TYR A 227 -3.67 -12.62 0.58
N ALA A 228 -2.57 -13.12 0.04
CA ALA A 228 -1.27 -12.48 0.15
C ALA A 228 -0.64 -12.30 -1.24
N LEU A 229 -0.02 -11.14 -1.46
CA LEU A 229 0.74 -10.80 -2.66
C LEU A 229 2.15 -10.39 -2.25
N ASP A 230 3.14 -10.77 -3.05
CA ASP A 230 4.55 -10.44 -2.82
C ASP A 230 5.24 -10.08 -4.14
N ALA A 231 6.32 -9.32 -4.06
CA ALA A 231 7.09 -8.84 -5.21
C ALA A 231 8.52 -9.39 -5.20
N ASP A 232 8.64 -10.72 -5.33
CA ASP A 232 9.92 -11.47 -5.43
C ASP A 232 10.81 -11.39 -4.17
N VAL A 233 10.22 -11.11 -3.01
CA VAL A 233 10.94 -11.02 -1.72
C VAL A 233 10.30 -11.86 -0.61
N MET A 234 9.49 -12.84 -0.96
CA MET A 234 8.69 -13.64 -0.01
C MET A 234 9.55 -14.41 1.04
N ASN A 235 10.79 -14.73 0.75
CA ASN A 235 11.75 -15.33 1.68
C ASN A 235 12.20 -14.32 2.76
N SER A 236 12.09 -13.04 2.48
CA SER A 236 12.49 -11.94 3.36
C SER A 236 11.31 -11.29 4.09
N THR A 237 10.15 -11.22 3.46
CA THR A 237 8.89 -10.77 4.06
C THR A 237 8.21 -11.86 4.89
N PHE A 238 8.64 -13.12 4.72
CA PHE A 238 8.04 -14.33 5.29
C PHE A 238 6.62 -14.66 4.78
N THR A 239 6.17 -14.03 3.70
CA THR A 239 4.93 -14.42 3.02
C THR A 239 5.04 -15.81 2.37
N GLU A 240 6.26 -16.34 2.21
CA GLU A 240 6.51 -17.72 1.77
C GLU A 240 5.81 -18.77 2.65
N THR A 241 5.68 -18.51 3.95
CA THR A 241 4.96 -19.39 4.89
C THR A 241 3.48 -19.47 4.54
N PHE A 242 2.88 -18.33 4.17
CA PHE A 242 1.50 -18.28 3.72
C PHE A 242 1.31 -18.97 2.35
N LYS A 243 2.25 -18.76 1.41
CA LYS A 243 2.26 -19.46 0.10
C LYS A 243 2.27 -20.98 0.26
N LYS A 244 3.10 -21.49 1.19
CA LYS A 244 3.17 -22.94 1.49
C LYS A 244 1.86 -23.48 2.06
N ALA A 245 1.20 -22.72 2.93
CA ALA A 245 -0.07 -23.11 3.55
C ALA A 245 -1.27 -22.95 2.60
N PHE A 246 -1.29 -21.89 1.80
CA PHE A 246 -2.44 -21.50 0.96
C PHE A 246 -2.03 -21.08 -0.46
N PRO A 247 -1.49 -21.98 -1.29
CA PRO A 247 -0.93 -21.64 -2.61
C PRO A 247 -1.96 -21.00 -3.56
N ASN A 248 -3.26 -21.32 -3.42
CA ASN A 248 -4.32 -20.74 -4.24
C ASN A 248 -4.73 -19.32 -3.81
N ARG A 249 -4.30 -18.88 -2.62
CA ARG A 249 -4.57 -17.54 -2.09
C ARG A 249 -3.30 -16.66 -2.05
N PHE A 250 -2.25 -17.11 -2.74
CA PHE A 250 -1.00 -16.38 -2.87
C PHE A 250 -0.75 -15.98 -4.33
N GLY A 251 -0.43 -14.71 -4.55
CA GLY A 251 -0.04 -14.16 -5.85
C GLY A 251 1.41 -13.69 -5.83
N GLU A 252 2.24 -14.31 -6.68
CA GLU A 252 3.59 -13.82 -6.94
C GLU A 252 3.53 -12.77 -8.07
N CYS A 253 3.89 -11.55 -7.74
CA CYS A 253 3.86 -10.45 -8.70
C CYS A 253 5.24 -10.15 -9.30
N TYR A 254 6.29 -10.84 -8.85
CA TYR A 254 7.67 -10.60 -9.24
C TYR A 254 8.10 -9.15 -8.95
N ILE A 255 9.16 -8.65 -9.58
CA ILE A 255 9.64 -7.28 -9.37
C ILE A 255 8.73 -6.30 -10.15
N ALA A 256 7.47 -6.19 -9.70
CA ALA A 256 6.42 -5.35 -10.30
C ALA A 256 5.48 -4.80 -9.22
N GLU A 257 6.00 -3.92 -8.36
CA GLU A 257 5.30 -3.40 -7.20
C GLU A 257 4.05 -2.57 -7.58
N GLN A 258 4.10 -1.85 -8.72
CA GLN A 258 2.95 -1.10 -9.24
C GLN A 258 1.79 -2.04 -9.59
N ASN A 259 2.10 -3.11 -10.33
CA ASN A 259 1.12 -4.13 -10.68
C ASN A 259 0.57 -4.80 -9.42
N MET A 260 1.43 -5.19 -8.47
CA MET A 260 1.04 -5.85 -7.21
C MET A 260 -0.01 -5.05 -6.43
N VAL A 261 0.20 -3.75 -6.25
CA VAL A 261 -0.74 -2.89 -5.53
C VAL A 261 -2.08 -2.78 -6.27
N SER A 262 -2.05 -2.63 -7.58
CA SER A 262 -3.28 -2.50 -8.37
C SER A 262 -4.03 -3.85 -8.52
N VAL A 263 -3.33 -4.98 -8.58
CA VAL A 263 -3.94 -6.32 -8.47
C VAL A 263 -4.66 -6.47 -7.13
N ALA A 264 -4.03 -6.05 -6.03
CA ALA A 264 -4.66 -6.06 -4.71
C ALA A 264 -5.91 -5.17 -4.64
N ALA A 265 -5.90 -4.03 -5.32
CA ALA A 265 -7.10 -3.19 -5.44
C ALA A 265 -8.26 -3.94 -6.12
N GLY A 266 -7.97 -4.70 -7.18
CA GLY A 266 -8.95 -5.58 -7.84
C GLY A 266 -9.53 -6.64 -6.88
N LEU A 267 -8.68 -7.32 -6.11
CA LEU A 267 -9.12 -8.31 -5.12
C LEU A 267 -10.03 -7.68 -4.05
N SER A 268 -9.66 -6.50 -3.56
CA SER A 268 -10.42 -5.82 -2.51
C SER A 268 -11.83 -5.44 -2.95
N ARG A 269 -12.04 -5.16 -4.24
CA ARG A 269 -13.37 -4.86 -4.82
C ARG A 269 -14.33 -6.04 -4.73
N LEU A 270 -13.81 -7.25 -4.70
CA LEU A 270 -14.58 -8.49 -4.57
C LEU A 270 -14.66 -8.97 -3.10
N GLY A 271 -14.37 -8.09 -2.14
CA GLY A 271 -14.52 -8.36 -0.71
C GLY A 271 -13.35 -9.14 -0.10
N LYS A 272 -12.25 -9.33 -0.82
CA LYS A 272 -11.05 -9.97 -0.28
C LYS A 272 -10.25 -9.03 0.61
N ILE A 273 -9.42 -9.63 1.45
CA ILE A 273 -8.48 -8.92 2.34
C ILE A 273 -7.05 -9.22 1.83
N PRO A 274 -6.56 -8.50 0.82
CA PRO A 274 -5.20 -8.69 0.34
C PRO A 274 -4.19 -8.08 1.31
N PHE A 275 -3.23 -8.88 1.76
CA PHE A 275 -1.97 -8.45 2.34
C PHE A 275 -0.94 -8.33 1.23
N VAL A 276 -0.34 -7.15 1.11
CA VAL A 276 0.63 -6.80 0.07
C VAL A 276 1.97 -6.56 0.76
N ALA A 277 2.95 -7.41 0.51
CA ALA A 277 4.23 -7.36 1.19
C ALA A 277 5.39 -7.16 0.21
N THR A 278 6.30 -6.28 0.58
CA THR A 278 7.61 -6.06 -0.04
C THR A 278 8.54 -5.37 0.96
N PHE A 279 9.74 -4.94 0.56
CA PHE A 279 10.53 -4.05 1.40
C PHE A 279 9.86 -2.68 1.47
N ALA A 280 9.93 -2.05 2.64
CA ALA A 280 9.32 -0.74 2.85
C ALA A 280 9.80 0.32 1.83
N ALA A 281 11.11 0.31 1.52
CA ALA A 281 11.70 1.17 0.51
C ALA A 281 11.12 0.93 -0.90
N PHE A 282 10.74 -0.31 -1.23
CA PHE A 282 10.26 -0.65 -2.58
C PHE A 282 8.82 -0.22 -2.84
N PHE A 283 8.04 0.09 -1.80
CA PHE A 283 6.74 0.72 -1.97
C PHE A 283 6.81 2.10 -2.64
N THR A 284 7.97 2.76 -2.62
CA THR A 284 8.17 4.03 -3.34
C THR A 284 7.94 3.90 -4.84
N ARG A 285 8.18 2.72 -5.44
CA ARG A 285 7.86 2.44 -6.86
C ARG A 285 6.36 2.47 -7.13
N ALA A 286 5.55 2.16 -6.14
CA ALA A 286 4.09 2.08 -6.25
C ALA A 286 3.37 3.27 -5.58
N ALA A 287 4.04 4.41 -5.41
CA ALA A 287 3.50 5.57 -4.70
C ALA A 287 2.16 6.06 -5.27
N ASP A 288 2.02 6.14 -6.59
CA ASP A 288 0.76 6.53 -7.23
C ASP A 288 -0.33 5.45 -7.07
N GLN A 289 0.04 4.18 -7.19
CA GLN A 289 -0.89 3.05 -7.01
C GLN A 289 -1.42 2.97 -5.58
N ILE A 290 -0.57 3.24 -4.58
CA ILE A 290 -0.95 3.36 -3.17
C ILE A 290 -1.95 4.52 -3.01
N ARG A 291 -1.66 5.69 -3.57
CA ARG A 291 -2.56 6.84 -3.58
C ARG A 291 -3.90 6.50 -4.24
N MET A 292 -3.90 5.87 -5.41
CA MET A 292 -5.11 5.51 -6.14
C MET A 292 -5.90 4.39 -5.47
N ALA A 293 -5.23 3.47 -4.77
CA ALA A 293 -5.90 2.49 -3.91
C ALA A 293 -6.71 3.19 -2.81
N ARG A 294 -6.15 4.25 -2.19
CA ARG A 294 -6.88 5.04 -1.18
C ARG A 294 -8.04 5.83 -1.79
N VAL A 295 -7.84 6.46 -2.95
CA VAL A 295 -8.91 7.15 -3.70
C VAL A 295 -10.05 6.18 -4.07
N SER A 296 -9.71 4.94 -4.35
CA SER A 296 -10.66 3.85 -4.63
C SER A 296 -11.30 3.25 -3.38
N GLU A 297 -10.93 3.70 -2.18
CA GLU A 297 -11.36 3.12 -0.89
C GLU A 297 -11.06 1.62 -0.81
N ALA A 298 -9.96 1.18 -1.41
CA ALA A 298 -9.57 -0.21 -1.42
C ALA A 298 -9.14 -0.68 -0.01
N ASN A 299 -9.61 -1.88 0.37
CA ASN A 299 -9.24 -2.50 1.62
C ASN A 299 -7.96 -3.33 1.44
N ILE A 300 -6.81 -2.70 1.56
CA ILE A 300 -5.51 -3.34 1.38
C ILE A 300 -4.68 -3.24 2.66
N LYS A 301 -3.98 -4.32 3.01
CA LYS A 301 -3.05 -4.42 4.13
C LYS A 301 -1.63 -4.42 3.61
N PHE A 302 -0.98 -3.27 3.63
CA PHE A 302 0.40 -3.13 3.20
C PHE A 302 1.35 -3.52 4.33
N VAL A 303 2.39 -4.29 4.04
CA VAL A 303 3.40 -4.71 5.02
C VAL A 303 4.78 -4.47 4.46
N GLY A 304 5.47 -3.45 4.99
CA GLY A 304 6.84 -3.12 4.63
C GLY A 304 7.84 -3.79 5.55
N SER A 305 8.68 -4.66 5.02
CA SER A 305 9.82 -5.20 5.75
C SER A 305 11.08 -4.37 5.51
N HIS A 306 12.15 -4.65 6.22
CA HIS A 306 13.43 -3.95 6.07
C HIS A 306 13.33 -2.43 6.33
N VAL A 307 12.67 -2.08 7.44
CA VAL A 307 12.50 -0.69 7.85
C VAL A 307 13.72 -0.18 8.60
N GLY A 308 14.06 1.09 8.37
CA GLY A 308 15.11 1.79 9.10
C GLY A 308 16.54 1.47 8.67
N VAL A 309 17.50 2.16 9.29
CA VAL A 309 18.94 1.88 9.12
C VAL A 309 19.35 0.57 9.81
N SER A 310 18.55 0.11 10.76
CA SER A 310 18.78 -1.12 11.54
C SER A 310 18.77 -2.41 10.72
N ILE A 311 18.47 -2.34 9.43
CA ILE A 311 18.61 -3.48 8.50
C ILE A 311 20.08 -3.88 8.27
N GLY A 312 21.00 -2.93 8.40
CA GLY A 312 22.44 -3.21 8.37
C GLY A 312 23.04 -3.21 6.97
N GLU A 313 23.71 -4.32 6.63
CA GLU A 313 24.63 -4.46 5.51
C GLU A 313 23.99 -4.26 4.13
N ASP A 314 22.69 -4.45 3.98
CA ASP A 314 21.96 -4.27 2.72
C ASP A 314 22.07 -2.85 2.16
N GLY A 315 22.29 -1.87 3.04
CA GLY A 315 22.58 -0.50 2.68
C GLY A 315 21.37 0.37 2.31
N PRO A 316 21.60 1.65 1.98
CA PRO A 316 20.55 2.68 1.92
C PRO A 316 19.50 2.45 0.84
N SER A 317 19.82 1.74 -0.24
CA SER A 317 18.83 1.43 -1.29
C SER A 317 17.69 0.51 -0.84
N GLN A 318 17.86 -0.16 0.30
CA GLN A 318 16.88 -1.11 0.84
C GLN A 318 16.32 -0.69 2.21
N MET A 319 16.84 0.39 2.79
CA MET A 319 16.37 0.96 4.04
C MET A 319 15.04 1.69 3.85
N GLY A 320 13.98 1.22 4.50
CA GLY A 320 12.69 1.93 4.53
C GLY A 320 12.76 3.07 5.54
N LEU A 321 12.95 4.31 5.07
CA LEU A 321 13.12 5.50 5.89
C LEU A 321 12.12 6.62 5.56
N GLU A 322 11.36 6.50 4.47
CA GLU A 322 10.36 7.45 3.97
C GLU A 322 8.93 6.87 3.98
N ASP A 323 8.81 5.64 4.39
CA ASP A 323 7.59 4.85 4.27
C ASP A 323 6.45 5.34 5.17
N ILE A 324 6.72 5.76 6.41
CA ILE A 324 5.68 6.36 7.28
C ILE A 324 5.13 7.63 6.62
N ALA A 325 6.01 8.48 6.05
CA ALA A 325 5.60 9.69 5.36
C ALA A 325 4.75 9.39 4.12
N LEU A 326 5.13 8.37 3.32
CA LEU A 326 4.39 7.94 2.14
C LEU A 326 2.96 7.52 2.47
N PHE A 327 2.79 6.65 3.45
CA PHE A 327 1.48 6.15 3.87
C PHE A 327 0.71 7.19 4.71
N GLY A 328 1.41 7.96 5.53
CA GLY A 328 0.85 9.01 6.38
C GLY A 328 0.29 10.21 5.64
N ALA A 329 0.72 10.44 4.40
CA ALA A 329 0.16 11.48 3.53
C ALA A 329 -1.28 11.19 3.07
N MET A 330 -1.77 9.95 3.23
CA MET A 330 -3.13 9.57 2.85
C MET A 330 -4.13 9.97 3.95
N PRO A 331 -5.40 10.27 3.60
CA PRO A 331 -6.45 10.50 4.59
C PRO A 331 -6.72 9.24 5.43
N ASP A 332 -6.85 9.39 6.76
CA ASP A 332 -7.19 8.33 7.72
C ASP A 332 -6.40 7.02 7.54
N PRO A 333 -5.08 7.04 7.52
CA PRO A 333 -4.30 5.83 7.38
C PRO A 333 -4.24 5.08 8.72
N LEU A 334 -4.23 3.75 8.69
CA LEU A 334 -3.79 2.97 9.83
C LEU A 334 -2.30 2.63 9.64
N ILE A 335 -1.43 3.12 10.54
CA ILE A 335 0.02 2.83 10.49
C ILE A 335 0.44 2.21 11.82
N LEU A 336 0.99 0.99 11.76
CA LEU A 336 1.43 0.21 12.90
C LEU A 336 2.92 -0.14 12.77
N GLN A 337 3.63 -0.11 13.89
CA GLN A 337 5.01 -0.59 13.97
C GLN A 337 5.22 -1.38 15.26
N PRO A 338 5.00 -2.69 15.25
CA PRO A 338 5.31 -3.53 16.40
C PRO A 338 6.81 -3.50 16.70
N SER A 339 7.16 -3.52 18.00
CA SER A 339 8.55 -3.53 18.46
C SER A 339 9.13 -4.94 18.60
N GLU A 340 8.28 -5.95 18.85
CA GLU A 340 8.70 -7.33 19.11
C GLU A 340 7.61 -8.36 18.79
N ALA A 341 7.87 -9.62 19.16
CA ALA A 341 7.07 -10.77 18.76
C ALA A 341 5.60 -10.73 19.20
N VAL A 342 5.33 -10.45 20.49
CA VAL A 342 3.94 -10.47 21.02
C VAL A 342 3.12 -9.33 20.41
N SER A 343 3.68 -8.13 20.36
CA SER A 343 3.01 -6.99 19.72
C SER A 343 2.69 -7.27 18.26
N THR A 344 3.60 -7.91 17.50
CA THR A 344 3.36 -8.31 16.11
C THR A 344 2.20 -9.30 16.01
N ALA A 345 2.24 -10.38 16.80
CA ALA A 345 1.21 -11.41 16.80
C ALA A 345 -0.18 -10.87 17.18
N LYS A 346 -0.25 -9.80 17.97
CA LYS A 346 -1.52 -9.16 18.36
C LYS A 346 -2.00 -8.12 17.35
N LEU A 347 -1.07 -7.37 16.73
CA LEU A 347 -1.43 -6.28 15.79
C LEU A 347 -1.81 -6.79 14.40
N VAL A 348 -1.25 -7.92 13.92
CA VAL A 348 -1.62 -8.50 12.61
C VAL A 348 -3.11 -8.86 12.52
N PRO A 349 -3.72 -9.55 13.49
CA PRO A 349 -5.17 -9.78 13.50
C PRO A 349 -6.01 -8.49 13.57
N LEU A 350 -5.59 -7.50 14.34
CA LEU A 350 -6.26 -6.20 14.42
C LEU A 350 -6.22 -5.47 13.07
N MET A 351 -5.07 -5.51 12.39
CA MET A 351 -4.91 -4.97 11.04
C MET A 351 -5.80 -5.70 10.03
N ALA A 352 -5.91 -7.03 10.10
CA ALA A 352 -6.79 -7.81 9.24
C ALA A 352 -8.28 -7.46 9.45
N ALA A 353 -8.68 -7.22 10.70
CA ALA A 353 -10.04 -6.85 11.07
C ALA A 353 -10.40 -5.40 10.74
N HIS A 354 -9.42 -4.52 10.63
CA HIS A 354 -9.64 -3.12 10.25
C HIS A 354 -10.15 -3.03 8.81
N LYS A 355 -11.28 -2.36 8.59
CA LYS A 355 -11.80 -2.11 7.24
C LYS A 355 -11.16 -0.86 6.66
N GLY A 356 -10.35 -1.02 5.63
CA GLY A 356 -9.74 0.11 4.94
C GLY A 356 -8.25 -0.07 4.68
N PHE A 357 -7.62 1.04 4.41
CA PHE A 357 -6.21 1.18 4.07
C PHE A 357 -5.34 1.07 5.33
N SER A 358 -4.38 0.16 5.34
CA SER A 358 -3.53 -0.08 6.51
C SER A 358 -2.09 -0.36 6.10
N TYR A 359 -1.14 0.11 6.89
CA TYR A 359 0.28 -0.15 6.70
C TYR A 359 0.92 -0.65 8.00
N MET A 360 1.77 -1.66 7.91
CA MET A 360 2.57 -2.18 9.02
C MET A 360 4.04 -2.23 8.63
N ARG A 361 4.89 -1.70 9.52
CA ARG A 361 6.35 -1.79 9.43
C ARG A 361 6.84 -3.04 10.15
N THR A 362 7.75 -3.82 9.54
CA THR A 362 8.36 -4.99 10.17
C THR A 362 9.88 -4.95 10.11
N LEU A 363 10.52 -5.35 11.21
CA LEU A 363 11.96 -5.34 11.39
C LEU A 363 12.62 -6.58 10.79
N ARG A 364 13.79 -6.39 10.17
CA ARG A 364 14.72 -7.47 9.81
C ARG A 364 15.47 -7.97 11.04
N SER A 365 15.89 -7.07 11.90
CA SER A 365 16.61 -7.37 13.13
C SER A 365 15.73 -8.10 14.13
N LYS A 366 16.31 -9.09 14.81
CA LYS A 366 15.65 -9.78 15.91
C LYS A 366 15.64 -8.90 17.15
N THR A 367 14.59 -9.04 17.95
CA THR A 367 14.39 -8.32 19.20
C THR A 367 13.98 -9.29 20.31
N PRO A 368 14.35 -9.01 21.57
CA PRO A 368 13.88 -9.79 22.70
C PRO A 368 12.37 -9.73 22.88
N VAL A 369 11.78 -10.75 23.49
CA VAL A 369 10.36 -10.75 23.87
C VAL A 369 10.15 -9.83 25.06
N LEU A 370 9.42 -8.73 24.85
CA LEU A 370 9.19 -7.68 25.84
C LEU A 370 7.89 -7.88 26.63
N TYR A 371 6.83 -8.28 25.94
CA TYR A 371 5.49 -8.37 26.52
C TYR A 371 5.12 -9.80 26.94
N ASP A 372 4.16 -9.89 27.87
CA ASP A 372 3.53 -11.16 28.19
C ASP A 372 2.50 -11.55 27.12
N ALA A 373 2.32 -12.84 26.87
CA ALA A 373 1.39 -13.35 25.86
C ALA A 373 -0.07 -12.90 26.09
N THR A 374 -0.42 -12.56 27.33
CA THR A 374 -1.73 -12.05 27.74
C THR A 374 -1.91 -10.56 27.53
N GLU A 375 -0.85 -9.84 27.15
CA GLU A 375 -0.90 -8.41 26.95
C GLU A 375 -1.90 -8.03 25.84
N LYS A 376 -2.66 -6.95 26.07
CA LYS A 376 -3.68 -6.48 25.16
C LYS A 376 -3.18 -5.30 24.33
N PHE A 377 -3.45 -5.34 23.05
CA PHE A 377 -3.13 -4.27 22.11
C PHE A 377 -4.43 -3.76 21.46
N GLN A 378 -4.42 -2.51 21.06
CA GLN A 378 -5.53 -1.87 20.34
C GLN A 378 -4.99 -0.87 19.32
N ILE A 379 -5.73 -0.65 18.26
CA ILE A 379 -5.43 0.43 17.29
C ILE A 379 -5.53 1.77 18.03
N GLY A 380 -4.55 2.64 17.83
CA GLY A 380 -4.48 3.93 18.49
C GLY A 380 -3.97 3.88 19.94
N GLY A 381 -3.40 2.74 20.35
CA GLY A 381 -2.82 2.59 21.68
C GLY A 381 -1.29 2.68 21.71
N SER A 382 -0.75 2.75 22.91
CA SER A 382 0.68 2.70 23.23
C SER A 382 0.91 1.96 24.54
N LYS A 383 2.18 1.72 24.92
CA LYS A 383 2.55 1.05 26.17
C LYS A 383 3.60 1.84 26.95
N ILE A 384 3.33 2.11 28.22
CA ILE A 384 4.33 2.70 29.13
C ILE A 384 5.21 1.57 29.67
N LEU A 385 6.49 1.59 29.33
CA LEU A 385 7.47 0.54 29.66
C LEU A 385 8.32 0.85 30.88
N ARG A 386 8.58 2.13 31.12
CA ARG A 386 9.29 2.65 32.28
C ARG A 386 8.53 3.87 32.80
N GLN A 387 8.31 3.93 34.10
CA GLN A 387 7.71 5.11 34.76
C GLN A 387 8.09 5.17 36.23
N SER A 388 8.16 6.38 36.74
CA SER A 388 8.31 6.67 38.18
C SER A 388 7.56 7.97 38.55
N ALA A 389 7.48 8.28 39.84
CA ALA A 389 6.92 9.55 40.29
C ALA A 389 7.84 10.76 40.01
N ASN A 390 9.11 10.52 39.68
CA ASN A 390 10.15 11.54 39.55
C ASN A 390 10.70 11.63 38.12
N ASP A 391 9.94 11.18 37.08
CA ASP A 391 10.37 11.23 35.71
C ASP A 391 10.62 12.67 35.25
N GLN A 392 11.78 12.90 34.62
CA GLN A 392 12.19 14.22 34.15
C GLN A 392 11.54 14.54 32.81
N VAL A 393 11.56 13.59 31.89
CA VAL A 393 11.06 13.71 30.51
C VAL A 393 10.34 12.42 30.09
N THR A 394 9.53 12.50 29.01
CA THR A 394 8.99 11.34 28.33
C THR A 394 9.79 11.05 27.06
N VAL A 395 10.23 9.81 26.89
CA VAL A 395 10.82 9.28 25.64
C VAL A 395 9.80 8.38 24.97
N ALA A 396 9.31 8.79 23.81
CA ALA A 396 8.41 8.02 22.97
C ALA A 396 9.20 7.37 21.82
N ALA A 397 9.17 6.07 21.73
CA ALA A 397 9.93 5.29 20.75
C ALA A 397 9.03 4.33 19.98
N THR A 398 9.50 3.80 18.85
CA THR A 398 8.77 2.82 18.06
C THR A 398 9.72 1.80 17.40
N GLY A 399 9.28 0.57 17.23
CA GLY A 399 10.10 -0.48 16.62
C GLY A 399 11.39 -0.75 17.40
N ILE A 400 12.54 -0.74 16.68
CA ILE A 400 13.84 -1.08 17.28
C ILE A 400 14.29 -0.07 18.35
N THR A 401 13.93 1.21 18.18
CA THR A 401 14.36 2.28 19.10
C THR A 401 13.70 2.18 20.48
N VAL A 402 12.64 1.38 20.64
CA VAL A 402 12.06 1.04 21.96
C VAL A 402 13.10 0.39 22.87
N PHE A 403 13.91 -0.52 22.32
CA PHE A 403 14.97 -1.20 23.09
C PHE A 403 16.10 -0.27 23.44
N GLU A 404 16.44 0.66 22.56
CA GLU A 404 17.45 1.70 22.84
C GLU A 404 16.96 2.66 23.94
N ALA A 405 15.68 3.04 23.92
CA ALA A 405 15.07 3.88 24.95
C ALA A 405 15.02 3.16 26.33
N ILE A 406 14.75 1.85 26.35
CA ILE A 406 14.79 1.05 27.59
C ILE A 406 16.21 1.01 28.16
N LYS A 407 17.23 0.73 27.33
CA LYS A 407 18.65 0.74 27.75
C LYS A 407 19.04 2.10 28.32
N ALA A 408 18.68 3.19 27.61
CA ALA A 408 18.94 4.55 28.06
C ALA A 408 18.29 4.86 29.42
N ALA A 409 17.04 4.44 29.63
CA ALA A 409 16.35 4.61 30.91
C ALA A 409 17.05 3.86 32.05
N ASP A 410 17.49 2.62 31.78
CA ASP A 410 18.18 1.80 32.81
C ASP A 410 19.59 2.35 33.11
N GLU A 411 20.27 3.02 32.15
CA GLU A 411 21.55 3.73 32.38
C GLU A 411 21.35 5.02 33.18
N LEU A 412 20.44 5.89 32.75
CA LEU A 412 20.13 7.15 33.42
C LEU A 412 19.70 6.97 34.87
N LYS A 413 18.95 5.89 35.13
CA LYS A 413 18.53 5.54 36.49
C LYS A 413 19.70 5.30 37.44
N LYS A 414 20.82 4.75 36.96
CA LYS A 414 22.05 4.55 37.78
C LYS A 414 22.65 5.87 38.22
N GLU A 415 22.41 6.93 37.45
CA GLU A 415 22.86 8.30 37.72
C GLU A 415 21.78 9.16 38.45
N GLY A 416 20.66 8.55 38.85
CA GLY A 416 19.57 9.24 39.57
C GLY A 416 18.60 10.00 38.68
N ILE A 417 18.72 9.88 37.35
CA ILE A 417 17.81 10.50 36.37
C ILE A 417 16.77 9.47 35.97
N ASN A 418 15.51 9.72 36.27
CA ASN A 418 14.41 8.87 35.82
C ASN A 418 13.74 9.47 34.60
N ILE A 419 13.40 8.62 33.61
CA ILE A 419 12.64 8.98 32.44
C ILE A 419 11.46 8.03 32.24
N ARG A 420 10.39 8.53 31.62
CA ARG A 420 9.28 7.70 31.17
C ARG A 420 9.55 7.19 29.77
N VAL A 421 9.34 5.90 29.50
CA VAL A 421 9.50 5.30 28.17
C VAL A 421 8.16 4.78 27.69
N VAL A 422 7.79 5.18 26.47
CA VAL A 422 6.52 4.79 25.82
C VAL A 422 6.81 4.11 24.49
N ASP A 423 6.28 2.89 24.29
CA ASP A 423 6.24 2.20 23.00
C ASP A 423 5.02 2.68 22.21
N CYS A 424 5.25 3.46 21.17
CA CYS A 424 4.24 3.96 20.25
C CYS A 424 4.05 3.00 19.07
N TYR A 425 3.56 1.79 19.34
CA TYR A 425 3.33 0.77 18.31
C TYR A 425 2.23 1.12 17.30
N SER A 426 1.32 2.05 17.64
CA SER A 426 0.36 2.67 16.73
C SER A 426 0.83 4.08 16.42
N ILE A 427 1.27 4.30 15.18
CA ILE A 427 1.78 5.59 14.70
C ILE A 427 0.63 6.46 14.21
N CYS A 428 -0.33 5.85 13.49
CA CYS A 428 -1.55 6.53 13.08
C CYS A 428 -2.75 5.56 13.15
N PRO A 429 -3.79 5.87 13.92
CA PRO A 429 -3.84 6.97 14.89
C PRO A 429 -2.81 6.77 16.02
N ILE A 430 -2.23 7.86 16.50
CA ILE A 430 -1.32 7.84 17.64
C ILE A 430 -2.10 7.99 18.96
N ASP A 431 -1.58 7.42 20.04
CA ASP A 431 -2.18 7.48 21.38
C ASP A 431 -2.00 8.87 22.03
N LYS A 432 -2.81 9.81 21.61
CA LYS A 432 -2.80 11.19 22.10
C LYS A 432 -2.99 11.25 23.62
N ASP A 433 -3.92 10.46 24.17
CA ASP A 433 -4.29 10.53 25.58
C ASP A 433 -3.13 10.08 26.48
N THR A 434 -2.49 8.96 26.10
CA THR A 434 -1.30 8.47 26.84
C THR A 434 -0.12 9.43 26.73
N LEU A 435 0.18 9.95 25.53
CA LEU A 435 1.29 10.91 25.33
C LEU A 435 1.06 12.20 26.12
N THR A 436 -0.15 12.77 26.05
CA THR A 436 -0.53 13.98 26.80
C THR A 436 -0.42 13.74 28.31
N LYS A 437 -0.92 12.61 28.80
CA LYS A 437 -0.80 12.26 30.20
C LYS A 437 0.66 12.09 30.61
N CYS A 438 1.46 11.34 29.86
CA CYS A 438 2.88 11.16 30.13
C CYS A 438 3.63 12.49 30.19
N LEU A 439 3.34 13.40 29.26
CA LEU A 439 3.91 14.74 29.24
C LEU A 439 3.58 15.55 30.50
N ARG A 440 2.30 15.57 30.91
CA ARG A 440 1.84 16.29 32.10
C ARG A 440 2.40 15.74 33.40
N ASP A 441 2.60 14.42 33.46
CA ASP A 441 3.11 13.71 34.63
C ASP A 441 4.62 13.84 34.84
N THR A 442 5.38 14.32 33.81
CA THR A 442 6.82 14.55 33.90
C THR A 442 7.14 15.97 34.36
N LYS A 443 8.30 16.15 35.04
CA LYS A 443 8.65 17.45 35.64
C LYS A 443 8.81 18.55 34.61
N ASN A 444 9.43 18.26 33.48
CA ASN A 444 9.87 19.28 32.54
C ASN A 444 8.92 19.43 31.33
N LYS A 445 7.85 18.62 31.24
CA LYS A 445 6.91 18.61 30.12
C LYS A 445 7.60 18.53 28.75
N ILE A 446 8.62 17.69 28.65
CA ILE A 446 9.41 17.45 27.45
C ILE A 446 9.09 16.07 26.90
N LEU A 447 8.82 16.03 25.60
CA LEU A 447 8.64 14.81 24.82
C LEU A 447 9.82 14.64 23.87
N ILE A 448 10.62 13.62 24.07
CA ILE A 448 11.68 13.20 23.16
C ILE A 448 11.14 12.04 22.33
N THR A 449 11.04 12.18 21.01
CA THR A 449 10.66 11.08 20.12
C THR A 449 11.90 10.44 19.54
N VAL A 450 11.92 9.09 19.44
CA VAL A 450 13.07 8.35 18.88
C VAL A 450 12.57 7.34 17.88
N GLU A 451 13.01 7.45 16.64
CA GLU A 451 12.54 6.61 15.55
C GLU A 451 13.62 6.26 14.52
N ASP A 452 13.57 5.04 13.99
CA ASP A 452 14.40 4.59 12.86
C ASP A 452 13.66 4.87 11.54
N HIS A 453 13.58 6.16 11.23
CA HIS A 453 12.92 6.76 10.06
C HIS A 453 13.51 8.15 9.82
N TYR A 454 13.32 8.75 8.66
CA TYR A 454 13.68 10.16 8.45
C TYR A 454 12.85 11.07 9.35
N GLU A 455 13.42 12.23 9.69
CA GLU A 455 12.84 13.19 10.64
C GLU A 455 11.46 13.71 10.19
N HIS A 456 11.24 13.87 8.89
CA HIS A 456 10.02 14.44 8.35
C HIS A 456 9.00 13.36 7.99
N GLY A 457 7.77 13.52 8.44
CA GLY A 457 6.66 12.61 8.18
C GLY A 457 6.72 11.30 8.99
N GLY A 458 7.64 11.17 9.94
CA GLY A 458 7.77 10.03 10.82
C GLY A 458 6.86 10.08 12.05
N MET A 459 7.04 9.13 12.97
CA MET A 459 6.28 9.03 14.24
C MET A 459 6.41 10.32 15.08
N GLY A 460 7.58 10.97 15.04
CA GLY A 460 7.81 12.23 15.76
C GLY A 460 6.86 13.36 15.34
N ASP A 461 6.49 13.45 14.07
CA ASP A 461 5.53 14.45 13.59
C ASP A 461 4.10 14.14 14.04
N PHE A 462 3.69 12.87 14.06
CA PHE A 462 2.40 12.45 14.61
C PHE A 462 2.33 12.71 16.12
N ALA A 463 3.41 12.43 16.85
CA ALA A 463 3.48 12.68 18.30
C ALA A 463 3.45 14.19 18.61
N ALA A 464 4.22 15.00 17.89
CA ALA A 464 4.21 16.46 18.03
C ALA A 464 2.81 17.04 17.78
N SER A 465 2.15 16.59 16.72
CA SER A 465 0.76 17.00 16.39
C SER A 465 -0.22 16.60 17.50
N ALA A 466 -0.05 15.42 18.10
CA ALA A 466 -0.92 14.94 19.18
C ALA A 466 -0.85 15.84 20.43
N VAL A 467 0.33 16.36 20.77
CA VAL A 467 0.57 17.20 21.95
C VAL A 467 0.59 18.70 21.68
N ALA A 468 0.30 19.14 20.45
CA ALA A 468 0.36 20.54 20.04
C ALA A 468 -0.53 21.50 20.84
N GLY A 469 -1.55 20.99 21.53
CA GLY A 469 -2.41 21.78 22.43
C GLY A 469 -1.89 21.89 23.88
N GLU A 470 -0.77 21.23 24.18
CA GLU A 470 -0.14 21.22 25.49
C GLU A 470 1.01 22.22 25.56
N GLU A 471 1.38 22.65 26.77
CA GLU A 471 2.63 23.36 27.01
C GLU A 471 3.77 22.32 26.97
N ALA A 472 4.26 22.03 25.77
CA ALA A 472 5.19 20.94 25.51
C ALA A 472 6.39 21.42 24.72
N HIS A 473 7.58 20.94 25.09
CA HIS A 473 8.76 20.99 24.22
C HIS A 473 8.97 19.62 23.60
N VAL A 474 8.95 19.56 22.26
CA VAL A 474 9.14 18.30 21.52
C VAL A 474 10.49 18.28 20.85
N ILE A 475 11.28 17.25 21.13
CA ILE A 475 12.61 17.01 20.55
C ILE A 475 12.53 15.73 19.74
N LYS A 476 12.87 15.79 18.47
CA LYS A 476 12.90 14.60 17.58
C LYS A 476 14.32 14.06 17.46
N MET A 477 14.48 12.76 17.67
CA MET A 477 15.68 11.98 17.37
C MET A 477 15.32 10.99 16.26
N ALA A 478 15.86 11.20 15.07
CA ALA A 478 15.53 10.48 13.85
C ALA A 478 16.74 10.45 12.91
N VAL A 479 16.63 9.70 11.82
CA VAL A 479 17.67 9.67 10.79
C VAL A 479 17.64 10.98 9.99
N THR A 480 18.75 11.73 9.98
CA THR A 480 18.82 13.06 9.34
C THR A 480 19.74 13.10 8.11
N LYS A 481 20.38 12.01 7.76
CA LYS A 481 21.32 11.90 6.64
C LYS A 481 21.13 10.60 5.86
N ILE A 482 21.63 10.55 4.64
CA ILE A 482 21.72 9.30 3.88
C ILE A 482 22.68 8.38 4.60
N SER A 483 22.22 7.17 4.92
CA SER A 483 22.98 6.15 5.63
C SER A 483 23.97 5.43 4.71
N GLN A 484 24.71 4.49 5.27
CA GLN A 484 25.69 3.62 4.58
C GLN A 484 25.36 2.15 4.87
N SER A 485 26.16 1.23 4.33
CA SER A 485 26.17 -0.16 4.78
C SER A 485 27.03 -0.29 6.04
N GLY A 486 26.58 -1.10 6.99
CA GLY A 486 27.28 -1.35 8.25
C GLY A 486 26.55 -2.35 9.11
N THR A 487 26.98 -2.61 10.30
CA THR A 487 26.22 -3.40 11.28
C THR A 487 25.07 -2.54 11.84
N LYS A 488 24.03 -3.20 12.35
CA LYS A 488 22.90 -2.53 13.01
C LYS A 488 23.35 -1.49 14.04
N ASP A 489 24.27 -1.88 14.92
CA ASP A 489 24.69 -1.04 16.04
C ASP A 489 25.52 0.17 15.57
N GLU A 490 26.41 0.00 14.59
CA GLU A 490 27.13 1.10 13.94
C GLU A 490 26.18 2.11 13.28
N LEU A 491 25.14 1.62 12.62
CA LEU A 491 24.20 2.49 11.90
C LEU A 491 23.24 3.23 12.83
N LEU A 492 22.80 2.60 13.94
CA LEU A 492 22.03 3.29 14.97
C LEU A 492 22.85 4.36 15.69
N ASP A 493 24.16 4.12 15.90
CA ASP A 493 25.09 5.09 16.43
C ASP A 493 25.32 6.25 15.48
N ASP A 494 25.64 5.96 14.20
CA ASP A 494 25.84 6.96 13.16
C ASP A 494 24.59 7.83 12.91
N ALA A 495 23.41 7.26 13.07
CA ALA A 495 22.13 7.98 12.99
C ALA A 495 21.80 8.80 14.26
N GLY A 496 22.54 8.62 15.34
CA GLY A 496 22.29 9.31 16.61
C GLY A 496 21.03 8.88 17.35
N ILE A 497 20.58 7.64 17.16
CA ILE A 497 19.31 7.11 17.72
C ILE A 497 19.50 5.90 18.66
N ASN A 498 20.74 5.56 19.01
CA ASN A 498 21.03 4.50 19.97
C ASN A 498 20.90 4.98 21.44
N ALA A 499 21.06 4.08 22.39
CA ALA A 499 20.92 4.36 23.81
C ALA A 499 21.88 5.46 24.32
N ALA A 500 23.13 5.47 23.86
CA ALA A 500 24.12 6.47 24.27
C ALA A 500 23.71 7.91 23.87
N HIS A 501 23.21 8.07 22.63
CA HIS A 501 22.70 9.36 22.15
C HIS A 501 21.43 9.80 22.87
N ILE A 502 20.53 8.86 23.21
CA ILE A 502 19.32 9.15 24.02
C ILE A 502 19.74 9.63 25.42
N VAL A 503 20.72 8.96 26.06
CA VAL A 503 21.27 9.37 27.37
C VAL A 503 21.85 10.79 27.29
N ALA A 504 22.68 11.05 26.28
CA ALA A 504 23.28 12.36 26.07
C ALA A 504 22.23 13.46 25.88
N ARG A 505 21.23 13.20 25.03
CA ARG A 505 20.13 14.15 24.76
C ARG A 505 19.30 14.44 26.01
N VAL A 506 18.97 13.43 26.80
CA VAL A 506 18.23 13.62 28.06
C VAL A 506 19.05 14.45 29.04
N LYS A 507 20.36 14.19 29.22
CA LYS A 507 21.24 14.94 30.10
C LYS A 507 21.38 16.41 29.69
N GLU A 508 21.59 16.66 28.40
CA GLU A 508 21.64 18.01 27.81
C GLU A 508 20.35 18.77 28.14
N THR A 509 19.20 18.17 27.80
CA THR A 509 17.88 18.77 27.98
C THR A 509 17.54 19.06 29.44
N VAL A 510 17.91 18.16 30.37
CA VAL A 510 17.68 18.36 31.81
C VAL A 510 18.69 19.36 32.39
N GLY A 511 19.94 19.39 31.89
CA GLY A 511 21.01 20.32 32.32
C GLY A 511 20.72 21.76 31.94
N GLU A 512 20.30 22.03 30.71
CA GLU A 512 19.94 23.38 30.22
C GLU A 512 18.84 24.04 31.08
N LEU A 513 17.89 23.25 31.57
CA LEU A 513 16.81 23.75 32.42
C LEU A 513 17.29 24.17 33.82
N VAL A 514 18.37 23.54 34.35
CA VAL A 514 18.95 23.91 35.63
C VAL A 514 19.72 25.22 35.53
N GLU A 515 20.37 25.50 34.40
CA GLU A 515 21.09 26.76 34.13
C GLU A 515 20.16 27.96 33.95
N HIS A 516 18.95 27.75 33.42
CA HIS A 516 17.96 28.84 33.23
C HIS A 516 17.14 29.16 34.49
N VAL A 517 17.21 28.35 35.53
CA VAL A 517 16.49 28.56 36.83
C VAL A 517 17.41 29.18 37.90
N ASN A 518 18.71 29.23 37.69
CA ASN A 518 19.71 29.91 38.55
C ASN A 518 20.10 31.26 37.95
#